data_4288bb9ab1b170129dad01695f1bce79
#
_entry.id   4288bb9ab1b170129dad01695f1bce79
#
_cell.length_a   1.000
_cell.length_b   1.000
_cell.length_c   1.000
_cell.angle_alpha   90.00
_cell.angle_beta   90.00
_cell.angle_gamma   90.00
#
_symmetry.space_group_name_H-M   'P 1'
#
loop_
_entity.id
_entity.type
_entity.pdbx_description
1 polymer ?
#
loop_
_entity_poly.entity_id
_entity_poly.type
_entity_poly.pdbx_seq_one_letter_code
_entity_poly.pdbx_strand_id
1 'polypeptide(L)'
;MEANCSRLWKNGTKKRILFLADRNILANQAYLDFGAFSEDALVRINPKEISKKGEVPKNGSVFFTIFQTFMSGEKNKPYFGEYEKDFFDFVIIDECHRGGASDESSWRDILNHFDSAVHLGLTATPKRDDNVDTYHYFGDPVYIYSLKEGIQD
;
A
#
# COMPACT_ATOMS: atom_id res chain seq x y z
N MET A 1 2.72 8.63 -10.02
CA MET A 1 2.23 7.33 -9.50
C MET A 1 0.86 6.99 -10.07
N GLU A 2 -0.13 7.84 -9.93
CA GLU A 2 -1.50 7.67 -10.44
C GLU A 2 -1.54 7.24 -11.92
N ALA A 3 -0.81 7.92 -12.80
CA ALA A 3 -0.80 7.62 -14.23
C ALA A 3 -0.35 6.19 -14.55
N ASN A 4 0.60 5.64 -13.81
CA ASN A 4 1.07 4.27 -14.00
C ASN A 4 0.05 3.25 -13.47
N CYS A 5 -0.54 3.50 -12.32
CA CYS A 5 -1.62 2.67 -11.78
C CYS A 5 -2.84 2.67 -12.71
N SER A 6 -3.23 3.84 -13.23
CA SER A 6 -4.34 3.97 -14.18
C SER A 6 -4.08 3.19 -15.48
N ARG A 7 -2.84 3.21 -16.01
CA ARG A 7 -2.46 2.42 -17.20
C ARG A 7 -2.53 0.92 -16.95
N LEU A 8 -1.99 0.45 -15.82
CA LEU A 8 -2.03 -0.97 -15.45
C LEU A 8 -3.48 -1.46 -15.28
N TRP A 9 -4.32 -0.64 -14.68
CA TRP A 9 -5.73 -0.96 -14.49
C TRP A 9 -6.51 -0.96 -15.82
N LYS A 10 -6.37 0.10 -16.65
CA LYS A 10 -7.05 0.22 -17.96
C LYS A 10 -6.66 -0.89 -18.93
N ASN A 11 -5.42 -1.34 -18.88
CA ASN A 11 -4.94 -2.46 -19.70
C ASN A 11 -5.39 -3.83 -19.17
N GLY A 12 -6.15 -3.88 -18.07
CA GLY A 12 -6.62 -5.12 -17.46
C GLY A 12 -5.52 -6.00 -16.85
N THR A 13 -4.26 -5.49 -16.80
CA THR A 13 -3.11 -6.23 -16.29
C THR A 13 -3.16 -6.38 -14.78
N LYS A 14 -3.66 -5.34 -14.08
CA LYS A 14 -3.84 -5.32 -12.62
C LYS A 14 -5.23 -4.79 -12.30
N LYS A 15 -6.04 -5.62 -11.65
CA LYS A 15 -7.45 -5.34 -11.37
C LYS A 15 -7.69 -4.75 -10.00
N ARG A 16 -6.91 -5.19 -8.99
CA ARG A 16 -7.04 -4.77 -7.60
C ARG A 16 -5.70 -4.31 -7.06
N ILE A 17 -5.65 -3.05 -6.67
CA ILE A 17 -4.45 -2.37 -6.19
C ILE A 17 -4.67 -2.02 -4.73
N LEU A 18 -3.73 -2.38 -3.87
CA LEU A 18 -3.68 -1.94 -2.48
C LEU A 18 -2.64 -0.85 -2.31
N PHE A 19 -3.04 0.28 -1.72
CA PHE A 19 -2.14 1.36 -1.32
C PHE A 19 -2.05 1.38 0.22
N LEU A 20 -0.87 1.09 0.73
CA LEU A 20 -0.55 1.10 2.15
C LEU A 20 0.29 2.32 2.49
N ALA A 21 -0.20 3.16 3.41
CA ALA A 21 0.51 4.32 3.91
C ALA A 21 0.85 4.16 5.41
N ASP A 22 1.85 4.90 5.86
CA ASP A 22 2.19 4.98 7.29
C ASP A 22 1.15 5.80 8.08
N ARG A 23 0.59 6.85 7.45
CA ARG A 23 -0.32 7.80 8.12
C ARG A 23 -1.59 8.04 7.33
N ASN A 24 -2.69 8.28 8.05
CA ASN A 24 -4.00 8.61 7.49
C ASN A 24 -3.97 9.80 6.53
N ILE A 25 -3.14 10.82 6.78
CA ILE A 25 -3.00 11.99 5.91
C ILE A 25 -2.49 11.58 4.54
N LEU A 26 -1.47 10.71 4.48
CA LEU A 26 -0.92 10.21 3.22
C LEU A 26 -1.90 9.32 2.46
N ALA A 27 -2.62 8.45 3.16
CA ALA A 27 -3.67 7.64 2.57
C ALA A 27 -4.82 8.51 2.02
N ASN A 28 -5.14 9.63 2.68
CA ASN A 28 -6.15 10.59 2.23
C ASN A 28 -5.70 11.35 0.99
N GLN A 29 -4.46 11.84 0.97
CA GLN A 29 -3.88 12.52 -0.19
C GLN A 29 -3.84 11.60 -1.39
N ALA A 30 -3.33 10.37 -1.23
CA ALA A 30 -3.31 9.39 -2.29
C ALA A 30 -4.74 9.12 -2.83
N TYR A 31 -5.73 8.96 -1.95
CA TYR A 31 -7.13 8.77 -2.36
C TYR A 31 -7.65 9.95 -3.22
N LEU A 32 -7.35 11.19 -2.82
CA LEU A 32 -7.76 12.39 -3.56
C LEU A 32 -7.00 12.56 -4.89
N ASP A 33 -5.74 12.18 -4.92
CA ASP A 33 -4.88 12.28 -6.11
C ASP A 33 -5.23 11.23 -7.18
N PHE A 34 -5.98 10.19 -6.83
CA PHE A 34 -6.42 9.15 -7.78
C PHE A 34 -7.70 9.54 -8.55
N GLY A 35 -7.82 10.82 -8.93
CA GLY A 35 -8.97 11.36 -9.66
C GLY A 35 -9.18 10.80 -11.08
N ALA A 36 -8.20 10.09 -11.66
CA ALA A 36 -8.35 9.41 -12.95
C ALA A 36 -9.20 8.12 -12.86
N PHE A 37 -9.47 7.64 -11.66
CA PHE A 37 -10.37 6.51 -11.42
C PHE A 37 -11.78 7.01 -11.12
N SER A 38 -12.79 6.23 -11.48
CA SER A 38 -14.16 6.50 -11.05
C SER A 38 -14.27 6.37 -9.52
N GLU A 39 -15.11 7.19 -8.90
CA GLU A 39 -15.32 7.13 -7.43
C GLU A 39 -15.68 5.72 -6.95
N ASP A 40 -16.45 4.97 -7.72
CA ASP A 40 -16.85 3.59 -7.41
C ASP A 40 -15.66 2.61 -7.38
N ALA A 41 -14.55 2.97 -8.05
CA ALA A 41 -13.35 2.14 -8.08
C ALA A 41 -12.46 2.34 -6.84
N LEU A 42 -12.62 3.46 -6.11
CA LEU A 42 -11.80 3.85 -4.98
C LEU A 42 -12.45 3.42 -3.66
N VAL A 43 -11.73 2.67 -2.86
CA VAL A 43 -12.23 2.15 -1.58
C VAL A 43 -11.28 2.51 -0.44
N ARG A 44 -11.82 3.09 0.62
CA ARG A 44 -11.10 3.25 1.90
C ARG A 44 -11.42 2.10 2.83
N ILE A 45 -10.39 1.46 3.31
CA ILE A 45 -10.54 0.46 4.37
C ILE A 45 -10.49 1.21 5.71
N ASN A 46 -11.66 1.33 6.35
CA ASN A 46 -11.85 2.07 7.58
C ASN A 46 -12.41 1.15 8.68
N PRO A 47 -11.75 1.04 9.85
CA PRO A 47 -12.20 0.17 10.93
C PRO A 47 -13.64 0.43 11.39
N LYS A 48 -14.06 1.72 11.42
CA LYS A 48 -15.43 2.08 11.83
C LYS A 48 -16.49 1.54 10.86
N GLU A 49 -16.18 1.54 9.56
CA GLU A 49 -17.08 0.99 8.56
C GLU A 49 -17.10 -0.53 8.58
N ILE A 50 -15.93 -1.15 8.77
CA ILE A 50 -15.82 -2.60 8.92
C ILE A 50 -16.62 -3.05 10.15
N SER A 51 -16.44 -2.42 11.30
CA SER A 51 -17.17 -2.74 12.52
C SER A 51 -18.68 -2.57 12.36
N LYS A 52 -19.13 -1.59 11.57
CA LYS A 52 -20.55 -1.36 11.29
C LYS A 52 -21.15 -2.38 10.31
N LYS A 53 -20.38 -2.80 9.30
CA LYS A 53 -20.82 -3.72 8.25
C LYS A 53 -20.56 -5.20 8.63
N GLY A 54 -19.65 -5.45 9.56
CA GLY A 54 -19.22 -6.79 9.97
C GLY A 54 -18.29 -7.49 8.98
N GLU A 55 -17.82 -6.80 7.94
CA GLU A 55 -16.95 -7.35 6.89
C GLU A 55 -16.04 -6.29 6.28
N VAL A 56 -14.90 -6.71 5.75
CA VAL A 56 -13.99 -5.85 5.00
C VAL A 56 -14.56 -5.53 3.62
N PRO A 57 -14.32 -4.31 3.07
CA PRO A 57 -14.80 -3.93 1.75
C PRO A 57 -14.06 -4.72 0.66
N LYS A 58 -14.80 -5.34 -0.27
CA LYS A 58 -14.26 -6.14 -1.39
C LYS A 58 -14.64 -5.59 -2.77
N ASN A 59 -15.54 -4.63 -2.82
CA ASN A 59 -16.04 -4.04 -4.07
C ASN A 59 -15.25 -2.77 -4.41
N GLY A 60 -14.31 -2.86 -5.33
CA GLY A 60 -13.49 -1.76 -5.79
C GLY A 60 -12.27 -2.24 -6.58
N SER A 61 -11.49 -1.30 -7.07
CA SER A 61 -10.27 -1.55 -7.84
C SER A 61 -9.01 -1.03 -7.14
N VAL A 62 -9.12 0.08 -6.42
CA VAL A 62 -8.01 0.66 -5.66
C VAL A 62 -8.43 0.83 -4.21
N PHE A 63 -7.68 0.21 -3.33
CA PHE A 63 -7.95 0.17 -1.90
C PHE A 63 -6.88 0.96 -1.15
N PHE A 64 -7.29 1.82 -0.23
CA PHE A 64 -6.42 2.68 0.56
C PHE A 64 -6.57 2.36 2.04
N THR A 65 -5.46 2.16 2.72
CA THR A 65 -5.43 1.96 4.16
C THR A 65 -4.07 2.33 4.75
N ILE A 66 -3.98 2.28 6.07
CA ILE A 66 -2.72 2.40 6.81
C ILE A 66 -2.36 1.07 7.47
N PHE A 67 -1.07 0.88 7.76
CA PHE A 67 -0.58 -0.34 8.39
C PHE A 67 -1.34 -0.67 9.69
N GLN A 68 -1.51 0.31 10.57
CA GLN A 68 -2.19 0.12 11.85
C GLN A 68 -3.62 -0.38 11.68
N THR A 69 -4.34 0.15 10.69
CA THR A 69 -5.69 -0.33 10.36
C THR A 69 -5.67 -1.77 9.90
N PHE A 70 -4.78 -2.10 8.99
CA PHE A 70 -4.72 -3.44 8.40
C PHE A 70 -4.27 -4.51 9.41
N MET A 71 -3.39 -4.13 10.35
CA MET A 71 -2.95 -4.98 11.45
C MET A 71 -3.95 -5.06 12.60
N SER A 72 -4.89 -4.11 12.70
CA SER A 72 -5.96 -4.18 13.68
C SER A 72 -7.05 -5.16 13.25
N GLY A 73 -7.91 -5.56 14.17
CA GLY A 73 -9.02 -6.44 13.91
C GLY A 73 -9.62 -6.95 15.20
N GLU A 74 -10.78 -7.58 15.13
CA GLU A 74 -11.43 -8.17 16.30
C GLU A 74 -10.81 -9.54 16.63
N LYS A 75 -10.76 -9.86 17.94
CA LYS A 75 -10.32 -11.17 18.44
C LYS A 75 -8.90 -11.58 17.98
N ASN A 76 -7.96 -10.64 17.90
CA ASN A 76 -6.58 -10.85 17.43
C ASN A 76 -6.48 -11.38 15.98
N LYS A 77 -7.47 -11.10 15.14
CA LYS A 77 -7.41 -11.39 13.71
C LYS A 77 -7.22 -10.08 12.95
N PRO A 78 -6.05 -9.86 12.33
CA PRO A 78 -5.81 -8.68 11.51
C PRO A 78 -6.77 -8.60 10.32
N TYR A 79 -7.23 -7.39 9.96
CA TYR A 79 -8.14 -7.21 8.83
C TYR A 79 -7.57 -7.66 7.49
N PHE A 80 -6.25 -7.62 7.30
CA PHE A 80 -5.66 -8.14 6.07
C PHE A 80 -5.92 -9.64 5.89
N GLY A 81 -6.02 -10.40 6.98
CA GLY A 81 -6.32 -11.82 6.97
C GLY A 81 -7.76 -12.18 6.58
N GLU A 82 -8.65 -11.18 6.47
CA GLU A 82 -10.02 -11.37 5.97
C GLU A 82 -10.11 -11.33 4.44
N TYR A 83 -9.02 -10.93 3.77
CA TYR A 83 -8.88 -11.00 2.32
C TYR A 83 -8.20 -12.31 1.92
N GLU A 84 -8.58 -12.84 0.78
CA GLU A 84 -7.90 -13.97 0.16
C GLU A 84 -6.47 -13.58 -0.25
N LYS A 85 -5.54 -14.53 -0.24
CA LYS A 85 -4.11 -14.28 -0.50
C LYS A 85 -3.85 -13.69 -1.89
N ASP A 86 -4.69 -14.00 -2.86
CA ASP A 86 -4.66 -13.55 -4.24
C ASP A 86 -5.64 -12.41 -4.53
N PHE A 87 -6.22 -11.80 -3.47
CA PHE A 87 -7.20 -10.74 -3.66
C PHE A 87 -6.62 -9.49 -4.31
N PHE A 88 -5.39 -9.09 -3.97
CA PHE A 88 -4.69 -7.97 -4.59
C PHE A 88 -3.67 -8.45 -5.62
N ASP A 89 -3.61 -7.79 -6.77
CA ASP A 89 -2.63 -8.03 -7.82
C ASP A 89 -1.39 -7.16 -7.67
N PHE A 90 -1.53 -6.02 -6.99
CA PHE A 90 -0.49 -5.02 -6.84
C PHE A 90 -0.60 -4.34 -5.48
N VAL A 91 0.50 -4.30 -4.75
CA VAL A 91 0.59 -3.67 -3.43
C VAL A 91 1.63 -2.56 -3.49
N ILE A 92 1.21 -1.33 -3.20
CA ILE A 92 2.07 -0.15 -3.13
C ILE A 92 2.24 0.22 -1.66
N ILE A 93 3.48 0.35 -1.21
CA ILE A 93 3.83 0.73 0.14
C ILE A 93 4.51 2.08 0.11
N ASP A 94 3.86 3.07 0.68
CA ASP A 94 4.44 4.40 0.84
C ASP A 94 5.27 4.47 2.12
N GLU A 95 6.40 5.18 2.05
CA GLU A 95 7.36 5.31 3.14
C GLU A 95 7.84 3.95 3.71
N CYS A 96 8.15 3.02 2.81
CA CYS A 96 8.53 1.64 3.15
C CYS A 96 9.79 1.52 4.04
N HIS A 97 10.50 2.63 4.28
CA HIS A 97 11.65 2.72 5.18
C HIS A 97 11.26 3.06 6.63
N ARG A 98 10.01 3.46 6.88
CA ARG A 98 9.53 3.80 8.21
C ARG A 98 8.97 2.58 8.91
N GLY A 99 9.59 2.24 10.00
CA GLY A 99 9.17 1.19 10.90
C GLY A 99 10.29 0.96 11.90
N GLY A 100 10.04 1.07 13.19
CA GLY A 100 10.93 0.50 14.20
C GLY A 100 10.88 -1.03 14.11
N ALA A 101 11.77 -1.74 14.76
CA ALA A 101 11.88 -3.21 14.72
C ALA A 101 10.57 -3.96 15.01
N SER A 102 9.60 -3.32 15.69
CA SER A 102 8.25 -3.85 15.92
C SER A 102 7.29 -3.62 14.74
N ASP A 103 7.50 -2.55 13.97
CA ASP A 103 6.64 -2.19 12.84
C ASP A 103 7.07 -2.88 11.54
N GLU A 104 8.37 -3.21 11.43
CA GLU A 104 8.91 -3.97 10.29
C GLU A 104 8.33 -5.36 10.18
N SER A 105 8.06 -6.02 11.29
CA SER A 105 7.36 -7.31 11.28
C SER A 105 5.94 -7.18 10.74
N SER A 106 5.28 -6.06 11.00
CA SER A 106 3.88 -5.84 10.67
C SER A 106 3.61 -5.69 9.18
N TRP A 107 4.40 -4.89 8.46
CA TRP A 107 4.20 -4.75 7.02
C TRP A 107 4.65 -6.00 6.25
N ARG A 108 5.66 -6.71 6.76
CA ARG A 108 6.09 -7.99 6.19
C ARG A 108 5.00 -9.04 6.26
N ASP A 109 4.27 -9.13 7.36
CA ASP A 109 3.16 -10.06 7.50
C ASP A 109 2.07 -9.79 6.46
N ILE A 110 1.77 -8.51 6.18
CA ILE A 110 0.84 -8.11 5.13
C ILE A 110 1.36 -8.56 3.75
N LEU A 111 2.64 -8.29 3.43
CA LEU A 111 3.23 -8.67 2.15
C LEU A 111 3.34 -10.17 1.98
N ASN A 112 3.70 -10.89 3.03
CA ASN A 112 3.75 -12.34 3.02
C ASN A 112 2.37 -12.97 2.81
N HIS A 113 1.30 -12.30 3.32
CA HIS A 113 -0.06 -12.74 3.08
C HIS A 113 -0.46 -12.59 1.60
N PHE A 114 -0.05 -11.48 0.96
CA PHE A 114 -0.31 -11.21 -0.46
C PHE A 114 0.92 -11.47 -1.33
N ASP A 115 1.58 -12.60 -1.13
CA ASP A 115 2.83 -12.98 -1.80
C ASP A 115 2.70 -13.16 -3.32
N SER A 116 1.48 -13.41 -3.82
CA SER A 116 1.17 -13.48 -5.25
C SER A 116 1.09 -12.11 -5.93
N ALA A 117 0.96 -11.03 -5.17
CA ALA A 117 0.91 -9.67 -5.70
C ALA A 117 2.31 -9.15 -6.08
N VAL A 118 2.36 -8.22 -7.03
CA VAL A 118 3.57 -7.42 -7.26
C VAL A 118 3.68 -6.36 -6.17
N HIS A 119 4.83 -6.26 -5.52
CA HIS A 119 5.08 -5.30 -4.43
C HIS A 119 5.95 -4.16 -4.92
N LEU A 120 5.53 -2.92 -4.66
CA LEU A 120 6.27 -1.70 -4.95
C LEU A 120 6.46 -0.88 -3.68
N GLY A 121 7.70 -0.71 -3.26
CA GLY A 121 8.07 0.18 -2.17
C GLY A 121 8.40 1.59 -2.68
N LEU A 122 7.90 2.61 -2.01
CA LEU A 122 8.20 4.00 -2.26
C LEU A 122 8.87 4.59 -1.01
N THR A 123 9.89 5.42 -1.22
CA THR A 123 10.55 6.14 -0.13
C THR A 123 11.22 7.40 -0.63
N ALA A 124 11.08 8.49 0.11
CA ALA A 124 11.80 9.74 -0.16
C ALA A 124 13.25 9.73 0.38
N THR A 125 13.55 8.84 1.32
CA THR A 125 14.86 8.76 1.98
C THR A 125 15.36 7.32 2.06
N PRO A 126 15.90 6.77 0.95
CA PRO A 126 16.48 5.44 1.00
C PRO A 126 17.75 5.48 1.86
N LYS A 127 17.65 5.03 3.10
CA LYS A 127 18.80 4.88 3.99
C LYS A 127 19.38 3.48 3.82
N ARG A 128 20.67 3.42 3.46
CA ARG A 128 21.39 2.14 3.34
C ARG A 128 21.82 1.54 4.66
N ASP A 129 22.02 2.39 5.67
CA ASP A 129 22.65 1.96 6.93
C ASP A 129 21.65 1.58 8.03
N ASP A 130 20.42 2.14 8.01
CA ASP A 130 19.41 1.91 9.04
C ASP A 130 18.28 0.94 8.60
N ASN A 131 18.20 0.58 7.31
CA ASN A 131 17.10 -0.20 6.73
C ASN A 131 17.59 -1.30 5.80
N VAL A 132 18.50 -2.11 6.28
CA VAL A 132 19.01 -3.30 5.58
C VAL A 132 17.86 -4.18 5.08
N ASP A 133 16.78 -4.23 5.83
CA ASP A 133 15.63 -5.07 5.54
C ASP A 133 14.78 -4.62 4.34
N THR A 134 14.65 -3.30 4.11
CA THR A 134 13.88 -2.78 2.96
C THR A 134 14.57 -3.12 1.64
N TYR A 135 15.89 -2.89 1.55
CA TYR A 135 16.68 -3.28 0.38
C TYR A 135 16.75 -4.81 0.21
N HIS A 136 16.78 -5.53 1.32
CA HIS A 136 16.77 -6.98 1.30
C HIS A 136 15.46 -7.54 0.74
N TYR A 137 14.35 -6.86 1.00
CA TYR A 137 13.04 -7.28 0.52
C TYR A 137 12.75 -6.84 -0.92
N PHE A 138 12.93 -5.55 -1.22
CA PHE A 138 12.57 -4.97 -2.53
C PHE A 138 13.70 -5.03 -3.57
N GLY A 139 14.94 -5.31 -3.15
CA GLY A 139 16.12 -5.24 -4.01
C GLY A 139 16.60 -3.82 -4.27
N ASP A 140 17.40 -3.66 -5.32
CA ASP A 140 17.90 -2.36 -5.73
C ASP A 140 16.78 -1.46 -6.29
N PRO A 141 16.87 -0.13 -6.06
CA PRO A 141 15.88 0.80 -6.58
C PRO A 141 15.76 0.74 -8.10
N VAL A 142 14.54 0.59 -8.61
CA VAL A 142 14.25 0.62 -10.05
C VAL A 142 14.31 2.03 -10.62
N TYR A 143 14.06 3.04 -9.77
CA TYR A 143 14.09 4.45 -10.12
C TYR A 143 14.45 5.29 -8.91
N ILE A 144 15.37 6.26 -9.11
CA ILE A 144 15.78 7.24 -8.11
C ILE A 144 15.60 8.62 -8.72
N TYR A 145 14.85 9.49 -8.03
CA TYR A 145 14.73 10.91 -8.38
C TYR A 145 15.32 11.74 -7.24
N SER A 146 16.47 12.33 -7.48
CA SER A 146 17.19 13.08 -6.46
C SER A 146 16.66 14.52 -6.34
N LEU A 147 16.83 15.12 -5.16
CA LEU A 147 16.48 16.53 -4.94
C LEU A 147 17.22 17.46 -5.93
N LYS A 148 18.44 17.09 -6.34
CA LYS A 148 19.23 17.83 -7.32
C LYS A 148 18.56 17.84 -8.70
N GLU A 149 17.99 16.73 -9.14
CA GLU A 149 17.24 16.64 -10.38
C GLU A 149 15.96 17.46 -10.31
N GLY A 150 15.25 17.41 -9.16
CA GLY A 150 14.02 18.18 -8.95
C GLY A 150 14.19 19.69 -8.85
N ILE A 151 15.42 20.18 -8.64
CA ILE A 151 15.74 21.64 -8.67
C ILE A 151 16.10 22.09 -10.09
N GLN A 152 16.54 21.17 -10.96
CA GLN A 152 16.95 21.47 -12.33
C GLN A 152 15.79 21.40 -13.34
N ASP A 153 14.71 20.76 -12.97
CA ASP A 153 13.44 20.71 -13.73
C ASP A 153 12.51 21.88 -13.37
#